data_8344f5f1bd539422783fa276ec44f898
#
_entry.id   8344f5f1bd539422783fa276ec44f898
#
_cell.length_a   1.000
_cell.length_b   1.000
_cell.length_c   1.000
_cell.angle_alpha   90.00
_cell.angle_beta   90.00
_cell.angle_gamma   90.00
#
_symmetry.space_group_name_H-M   'P 1'
#
loop_
_entity.id
_entity.type
_entity.pdbx_description
1 polymer ?
#
loop_
_entity_poly.entity_id
_entity_poly.type
_entity_poly.pdbx_seq_one_letter_code
_entity_poly.pdbx_strand_id
1 'polypeptide(L)'
;MPDEGLLDPWSIVIALATDFVVNGGTLLRKAGVTQIARIDGRHELQTAAGTVYATWGINAAGLNSDVVDRLLGHDGFTITPRRGQLIVFDKLARSLIKHVILPVPTATTKGVLVAPTIYGNVLLGPTAEDLTDKTATNTTADALASLLDKGRVIMPRLIEEEVTATYSGLRAASEHSDYCYEVFPDKYVRVGGIRSTGISSSLASAEKVVADLGERGVLMQELKSPTTVTMPNLAESRPRPYQDAALISADPAYGRILCLCERVTLGEVRDALTSPVPAGDIDGLRRRTRALAGRCQGFHCGALITEMATAWSGHAHE
;
A
#
# COMPACT_ATOMS: atom_id res chain seq x y z
N MET A 1 -5.71 10.68 -21.17
CA MET A 1 -5.89 9.25 -21.49
C MET A 1 -7.26 8.86 -20.94
N PRO A 2 -8.23 8.43 -21.77
CA PRO A 2 -9.60 8.21 -21.31
C PRO A 2 -9.78 7.02 -20.37
N ASP A 3 -8.86 6.05 -20.43
CA ASP A 3 -8.91 4.81 -19.65
C ASP A 3 -8.03 4.84 -18.39
N GLU A 4 -7.49 6.00 -18.05
CA GLU A 4 -6.69 6.19 -16.83
C GLU A 4 -7.59 6.49 -15.65
N GLY A 5 -7.32 5.84 -14.52
CA GLY A 5 -8.13 5.96 -13.31
C GLY A 5 -7.29 6.21 -12.06
N LEU A 6 -7.99 6.56 -10.99
CA LEU A 6 -7.45 6.71 -9.64
C LEU A 6 -7.99 5.58 -8.76
N LEU A 7 -7.15 5.03 -7.91
CA LEU A 7 -7.54 4.02 -6.95
C LEU A 7 -6.95 4.32 -5.56
N ASP A 8 -7.54 3.70 -4.54
CA ASP A 8 -6.92 3.61 -3.21
C ASP A 8 -5.84 2.52 -3.21
N PRO A 9 -4.57 2.88 -3.00
CA PRO A 9 -3.48 1.91 -3.02
C PRO A 9 -3.55 0.90 -1.86
N TRP A 10 -4.22 1.23 -0.77
CA TRP A 10 -4.34 0.37 0.40
C TRP A 10 -5.43 -0.69 0.24
N SER A 11 -6.60 -0.30 -0.27
CA SER A 11 -7.75 -1.21 -0.42
C SER A 11 -7.43 -2.40 -1.31
N ILE A 12 -6.71 -2.22 -2.42
CA ILE A 12 -6.35 -3.34 -3.30
C ILE A 12 -5.42 -4.34 -2.61
N VAL A 13 -4.42 -3.85 -1.87
CA VAL A 13 -3.47 -4.74 -1.14
C VAL A 13 -4.18 -5.48 -0.02
N ILE A 14 -5.06 -4.79 0.73
CA ILE A 14 -5.84 -5.39 1.80
C ILE A 14 -6.86 -6.39 1.24
N ALA A 15 -7.50 -6.09 0.11
CA ALA A 15 -8.42 -6.99 -0.57
C ALA A 15 -7.75 -8.29 -0.97
N LEU A 16 -6.60 -8.23 -1.63
CA LEU A 16 -5.84 -9.40 -2.04
C LEU A 16 -5.36 -10.23 -0.84
N ALA A 17 -4.90 -9.58 0.24
CA ALA A 17 -4.51 -10.28 1.47
C ALA A 17 -5.73 -10.93 2.15
N THR A 18 -6.88 -10.26 2.15
CA THR A 18 -8.12 -10.80 2.72
C THR A 18 -8.62 -11.98 1.90
N ASP A 19 -8.65 -11.84 0.56
CA ASP A 19 -9.02 -12.90 -0.37
C ASP A 19 -8.15 -14.15 -0.15
N PHE A 20 -6.84 -13.97 -0.04
CA PHE A 20 -5.90 -15.04 0.27
C PHE A 20 -6.24 -15.75 1.59
N VAL A 21 -6.50 -14.99 2.66
CA VAL A 21 -6.76 -15.55 4.01
C VAL A 21 -8.11 -16.28 4.07
N VAL A 22 -9.19 -15.68 3.54
CA VAL A 22 -10.53 -16.29 3.61
C VAL A 22 -10.65 -17.52 2.71
N ASN A 23 -9.74 -17.67 1.74
CA ASN A 23 -9.66 -18.83 0.86
C ASN A 23 -8.58 -19.84 1.30
N GLY A 24 -8.13 -19.79 2.56
CA GLY A 24 -7.28 -20.81 3.19
C GLY A 24 -5.77 -20.50 3.21
N GLY A 25 -5.37 -19.32 2.73
CA GLY A 25 -3.99 -18.87 2.83
C GLY A 25 -3.60 -18.44 4.25
N THR A 26 -2.34 -18.56 4.61
CA THR A 26 -1.81 -18.14 5.91
C THR A 26 -0.98 -16.87 5.78
N LEU A 27 -1.44 -15.77 6.38
CA LEU A 27 -0.72 -14.51 6.44
C LEU A 27 0.02 -14.34 7.76
N LEU A 28 1.35 -14.45 7.74
CA LEU A 28 2.21 -14.21 8.91
C LEU A 28 2.66 -12.74 8.91
N ARG A 29 2.13 -11.97 9.85
CA ARG A 29 2.54 -10.56 10.06
C ARG A 29 3.71 -10.47 11.02
N LYS A 30 4.54 -9.41 10.87
CA LYS A 30 5.76 -9.22 11.69
C LYS A 30 6.72 -10.41 11.64
N ALA A 31 6.67 -11.19 10.57
CA ALA A 31 7.43 -12.40 10.33
C ALA A 31 8.47 -12.21 9.20
N GLY A 32 9.27 -11.15 9.30
CA GLY A 32 10.35 -10.92 8.35
C GLY A 32 11.31 -12.12 8.33
N VAL A 33 11.68 -12.57 7.13
CA VAL A 33 12.62 -13.67 6.94
C VAL A 33 14.03 -13.17 7.21
N THR A 34 14.75 -13.84 8.13
CA THR A 34 16.11 -13.47 8.56
C THR A 34 17.18 -14.43 8.05
N GLN A 35 16.81 -15.68 7.80
CA GLN A 35 17.70 -16.71 7.25
C GLN A 35 16.90 -17.66 6.36
N ILE A 36 17.54 -18.19 5.33
CA ILE A 36 16.98 -19.24 4.48
C ILE A 36 18.02 -20.35 4.33
N ALA A 37 17.62 -21.59 4.60
CA ALA A 37 18.43 -22.78 4.36
C ALA A 37 17.68 -23.71 3.39
N ARG A 38 18.41 -24.63 2.74
CA ARG A 38 17.81 -25.71 1.94
C ARG A 38 18.05 -27.05 2.64
N ILE A 39 16.95 -27.69 3.00
CA ILE A 39 16.96 -28.99 3.70
C ILE A 39 16.01 -29.93 2.95
N ASP A 40 16.50 -31.07 2.53
CA ASP A 40 15.74 -32.11 1.82
C ASP A 40 14.92 -31.60 0.62
N GLY A 41 15.51 -30.65 -0.14
CA GLY A 41 14.87 -30.07 -1.32
C GLY A 41 13.76 -29.07 -1.04
N ARG A 42 13.61 -28.64 0.22
CA ARG A 42 12.69 -27.57 0.67
C ARG A 42 13.47 -26.35 1.15
N HIS A 43 12.82 -25.22 1.14
CA HIS A 43 13.31 -24.00 1.81
C HIS A 43 12.87 -24.02 3.27
N GLU A 44 13.81 -23.83 4.19
CA GLU A 44 13.56 -23.54 5.59
C GLU A 44 13.80 -22.06 5.83
N LEU A 45 12.74 -21.32 6.20
CA LEU A 45 12.77 -19.88 6.42
C LEU A 45 12.65 -19.58 7.91
N GLN A 46 13.66 -18.92 8.48
CA GLN A 46 13.64 -18.46 9.86
C GLN A 46 12.98 -17.09 9.93
N THR A 47 11.96 -16.96 10.77
CA THR A 47 11.21 -15.73 11.01
C THR A 47 11.02 -15.46 12.51
N ALA A 48 10.64 -14.24 12.87
CA ALA A 48 10.27 -13.91 14.25
C ALA A 48 9.02 -14.67 14.75
N ALA A 49 8.17 -15.16 13.82
CA ALA A 49 6.97 -15.94 14.13
C ALA A 49 7.23 -17.47 14.14
N GLY A 50 8.50 -17.89 13.99
CA GLY A 50 8.90 -19.29 13.94
C GLY A 50 9.45 -19.70 12.57
N THR A 51 9.74 -20.98 12.42
CA THR A 51 10.30 -21.57 11.20
C THR A 51 9.18 -21.97 10.24
N VAL A 52 9.33 -21.60 8.96
CA VAL A 52 8.41 -21.97 7.88
C VAL A 52 9.13 -22.85 6.88
N TYR A 53 8.50 -23.96 6.48
CA TYR A 53 9.01 -24.85 5.45
C TYR A 53 8.19 -24.72 4.17
N ALA A 54 8.85 -24.53 3.04
CA ALA A 54 8.19 -24.36 1.75
C ALA A 54 8.88 -25.14 0.64
N THR A 55 8.10 -25.70 -0.29
CA THR A 55 8.63 -26.36 -1.48
C THR A 55 9.10 -25.34 -2.52
N TRP A 56 8.39 -24.22 -2.64
CA TRP A 56 8.72 -23.10 -3.51
C TRP A 56 8.78 -21.81 -2.71
N GLY A 57 9.76 -20.97 -3.02
CA GLY A 57 9.87 -19.61 -2.49
C GLY A 57 9.60 -18.59 -3.58
N ILE A 58 8.79 -17.57 -3.27
CA ILE A 58 8.56 -16.42 -4.17
C ILE A 58 8.98 -15.16 -3.42
N ASN A 59 10.02 -14.51 -3.92
CA ASN A 59 10.53 -13.28 -3.35
C ASN A 59 9.84 -12.08 -4.01
N ALA A 60 8.88 -11.49 -3.34
CA ALA A 60 8.25 -10.22 -3.69
C ALA A 60 8.48 -9.16 -2.60
N ALA A 61 9.67 -9.16 -1.97
CA ALA A 61 9.99 -8.37 -0.78
C ALA A 61 10.26 -6.87 -1.05
N GLY A 62 10.00 -6.37 -2.26
CA GLY A 62 10.10 -4.94 -2.60
C GLY A 62 11.47 -4.35 -2.29
N LEU A 63 11.57 -3.41 -1.34
CA LEU A 63 12.83 -2.78 -0.93
C LEU A 63 13.90 -3.75 -0.41
N ASN A 64 13.48 -4.92 0.08
CA ASN A 64 14.38 -5.94 0.62
C ASN A 64 14.51 -7.16 -0.31
N SER A 65 14.04 -7.09 -1.55
CA SER A 65 14.10 -8.22 -2.47
C SER A 65 15.54 -8.65 -2.79
N ASP A 66 16.48 -7.74 -2.88
CA ASP A 66 17.91 -8.03 -3.03
C ASP A 66 18.53 -8.68 -1.76
N VAL A 67 18.01 -8.33 -0.58
CA VAL A 67 18.45 -8.95 0.68
C VAL A 67 17.98 -10.40 0.75
N VAL A 68 16.71 -10.66 0.44
CA VAL A 68 16.15 -12.02 0.40
C VAL A 68 16.83 -12.87 -0.67
N ASP A 69 17.16 -12.27 -1.82
CA ASP A 69 17.89 -12.92 -2.90
C ASP A 69 19.26 -13.43 -2.41
N ARG A 70 20.01 -12.60 -1.71
CA ARG A 70 21.31 -12.97 -1.11
C ARG A 70 21.21 -14.06 -0.04
N LEU A 71 20.10 -14.12 0.73
CA LEU A 71 19.89 -15.19 1.71
C LEU A 71 19.78 -16.59 1.04
N LEU A 72 19.42 -16.61 -0.25
CA LEU A 72 19.36 -17.83 -1.09
C LEU A 72 20.64 -18.07 -1.88
N GLY A 73 21.65 -17.23 -1.73
CA GLY A 73 22.92 -17.34 -2.46
C GLY A 73 22.89 -16.74 -3.89
N HIS A 74 21.85 -15.97 -4.22
CA HIS A 74 21.76 -15.23 -5.46
C HIS A 74 22.23 -13.78 -5.27
N ASP A 75 22.88 -13.20 -6.25
CA ASP A 75 23.43 -11.82 -6.22
C ASP A 75 23.25 -11.16 -7.60
N GLY A 76 22.03 -11.15 -8.10
CA GLY A 76 21.72 -10.67 -9.44
C GLY A 76 21.38 -9.19 -9.55
N PHE A 77 21.13 -8.50 -8.43
CA PHE A 77 20.76 -7.09 -8.43
C PHE A 77 20.88 -6.46 -7.04
N THR A 78 20.88 -5.13 -7.01
CA THR A 78 20.89 -4.33 -5.78
C THR A 78 19.73 -3.34 -5.79
N ILE A 79 19.03 -3.21 -4.68
CA ILE A 79 17.99 -2.18 -4.51
C ILE A 79 18.57 -0.91 -3.94
N THR A 80 18.49 0.14 -4.72
CA THR A 80 18.72 1.53 -4.30
C THR A 80 17.39 2.17 -3.99
N PRO A 81 17.08 2.48 -2.70
CA PRO A 81 15.80 3.10 -2.35
C PRO A 81 15.69 4.48 -2.97
N ARG A 82 14.65 4.72 -3.77
CA ARG A 82 14.39 6.02 -4.39
C ARG A 82 13.24 6.70 -3.70
N ARG A 83 13.54 7.70 -2.87
CA ARG A 83 12.56 8.47 -2.11
C ARG A 83 11.75 9.39 -3.01
N GLY A 84 10.42 9.33 -2.88
CA GLY A 84 9.48 10.26 -3.44
C GLY A 84 8.71 10.96 -2.33
N GLN A 85 8.81 12.28 -2.26
CA GLN A 85 8.10 13.11 -1.29
C GLN A 85 6.92 13.78 -1.98
N LEU A 86 5.79 13.93 -1.27
CA LEU A 86 4.53 14.45 -1.78
C LEU A 86 3.91 15.44 -0.79
N ILE A 87 3.20 16.42 -1.34
CA ILE A 87 2.36 17.36 -0.61
C ILE A 87 0.90 16.99 -0.89
N VAL A 88 0.10 16.89 0.17
CA VAL A 88 -1.34 16.65 0.11
C VAL A 88 -2.06 17.94 0.47
N PHE A 89 -2.73 18.54 -0.51
CA PHE A 89 -3.59 19.70 -0.28
C PHE A 89 -4.96 19.28 0.22
N ASP A 90 -5.61 20.17 0.94
CA ASP A 90 -6.93 19.95 1.52
C ASP A 90 -7.99 19.67 0.44
N LYS A 91 -9.11 19.10 0.85
CA LYS A 91 -10.26 18.83 -0.01
C LYS A 91 -10.86 20.10 -0.65
N LEU A 92 -10.61 21.28 -0.07
CA LEU A 92 -11.01 22.56 -0.65
C LEU A 92 -10.36 22.80 -2.02
N ALA A 93 -9.15 22.30 -2.23
CA ALA A 93 -8.46 22.34 -3.52
C ALA A 93 -9.10 21.46 -4.61
N ARG A 94 -10.05 20.56 -4.25
CA ARG A 94 -10.61 19.57 -5.18
C ARG A 94 -11.28 20.18 -6.41
N SER A 95 -11.89 21.36 -6.26
CA SER A 95 -12.54 22.09 -7.35
C SER A 95 -11.59 22.58 -8.43
N LEU A 96 -10.30 22.75 -8.10
CA LEU A 96 -9.28 23.27 -9.01
C LEU A 96 -8.89 22.26 -10.11
N ILE A 97 -9.07 20.96 -9.86
CA ILE A 97 -8.55 19.92 -10.75
C ILE A 97 -9.51 18.73 -10.86
N LYS A 98 -9.73 18.27 -12.10
CA LYS A 98 -10.57 17.08 -12.40
C LYS A 98 -9.77 15.91 -12.96
N HIS A 99 -8.58 16.17 -13.49
CA HIS A 99 -7.74 15.20 -14.20
C HIS A 99 -6.32 15.20 -13.60
N VAL A 100 -5.57 14.13 -13.85
CA VAL A 100 -4.14 14.11 -13.55
C VAL A 100 -3.40 15.00 -14.55
N ILE A 101 -2.61 15.94 -14.05
CA ILE A 101 -1.75 16.80 -14.87
C ILE A 101 -0.32 16.29 -14.76
N LEU A 102 0.22 15.85 -15.88
CA LEU A 102 1.60 15.38 -16.01
C LEU A 102 2.37 16.36 -16.91
N PRO A 103 3.58 16.78 -16.53
CA PRO A 103 4.45 17.50 -17.46
C PRO A 103 4.94 16.55 -18.55
N VAL A 104 5.43 17.12 -19.65
CA VAL A 104 6.10 16.33 -20.70
C VAL A 104 7.34 15.66 -20.08
N PRO A 105 7.49 14.34 -20.17
CA PRO A 105 8.66 13.65 -19.63
C PRO A 105 9.97 14.13 -20.30
N THR A 106 11.03 14.17 -19.50
CA THR A 106 12.39 14.39 -20.01
C THR A 106 13.14 13.05 -20.05
N ALA A 107 14.35 13.05 -20.60
CA ALA A 107 15.19 11.84 -20.62
C ALA A 107 15.50 11.29 -19.22
N THR A 108 15.47 12.15 -18.19
CA THR A 108 15.89 11.79 -16.82
C THR A 108 14.76 11.72 -15.82
N THR A 109 13.58 12.30 -16.11
CA THR A 109 12.47 12.35 -15.15
C THR A 109 11.10 12.40 -15.82
N LYS A 110 10.12 11.73 -15.20
CA LYS A 110 8.69 11.88 -15.54
C LYS A 110 8.10 13.19 -14.99
N GLY A 111 8.84 13.94 -14.19
CA GLY A 111 8.42 15.20 -13.60
C GLY A 111 7.54 15.07 -12.36
N VAL A 112 7.15 16.25 -11.84
CA VAL A 112 6.20 16.40 -10.74
C VAL A 112 4.80 16.50 -11.35
N LEU A 113 3.85 15.76 -10.80
CA LEU A 113 2.45 15.78 -11.23
C LEU A 113 1.56 16.53 -10.22
N VAL A 114 0.41 16.98 -10.69
CA VAL A 114 -0.72 17.36 -9.86
C VAL A 114 -1.85 16.39 -10.14
N ALA A 115 -2.39 15.76 -9.09
CA ALA A 115 -3.44 14.76 -9.23
C ALA A 115 -4.53 14.89 -8.17
N PRO A 116 -5.82 14.78 -8.53
CA PRO A 116 -6.86 14.57 -7.54
C PRO A 116 -6.71 13.18 -6.92
N THR A 117 -7.25 12.99 -5.72
CA THR A 117 -7.36 11.67 -5.09
C THR A 117 -8.82 11.23 -5.04
N ILE A 118 -9.06 9.94 -4.85
CA ILE A 118 -10.42 9.42 -4.63
C ILE A 118 -11.04 9.93 -3.33
N TYR A 119 -10.22 10.44 -2.41
CA TYR A 119 -10.64 10.97 -1.11
C TYR A 119 -11.02 12.47 -1.15
N GLY A 120 -10.90 13.12 -2.30
CA GLY A 120 -11.19 14.55 -2.46
C GLY A 120 -10.00 15.49 -2.24
N ASN A 121 -8.84 14.99 -1.82
CA ASN A 121 -7.61 15.77 -1.72
C ASN A 121 -6.95 15.99 -3.10
N VAL A 122 -5.97 16.88 -3.16
CA VAL A 122 -5.09 17.05 -4.33
C VAL A 122 -3.65 16.78 -3.94
N LEU A 123 -2.93 16.02 -4.76
CA LEU A 123 -1.52 15.67 -4.57
C LEU A 123 -0.63 16.52 -5.48
N LEU A 124 0.50 16.96 -4.95
CA LEU A 124 1.62 17.54 -5.70
C LEU A 124 2.88 16.72 -5.42
N GLY A 125 3.52 16.23 -6.45
CA GLY A 125 4.72 15.39 -6.34
C GLY A 125 4.73 14.29 -7.39
N PRO A 126 5.58 13.27 -7.25
CA PRO A 126 6.61 13.12 -6.23
C PRO A 126 7.96 13.77 -6.60
N THR A 127 8.87 13.84 -5.62
CA THR A 127 10.29 13.99 -5.88
C THR A 127 10.93 12.66 -6.30
N ALA A 128 12.21 12.68 -6.64
CA ALA A 128 13.00 11.47 -6.89
C ALA A 128 14.42 11.69 -6.39
N GLU A 129 14.79 10.96 -5.35
CA GLU A 129 16.10 11.04 -4.69
C GLU A 129 16.58 9.63 -4.34
N ASP A 130 17.75 9.26 -4.81
CA ASP A 130 18.36 7.97 -4.50
C ASP A 130 19.08 8.03 -3.15
N LEU A 131 18.81 7.04 -2.31
CA LEU A 131 19.33 6.92 -0.95
C LEU A 131 20.05 5.59 -0.76
N THR A 132 20.80 5.48 0.33
CA THR A 132 21.37 4.19 0.79
C THR A 132 20.53 3.54 1.89
N ASP A 133 19.84 4.36 2.68
CA ASP A 133 19.02 3.89 3.81
C ASP A 133 17.62 3.50 3.31
N LYS A 134 17.31 2.21 3.42
CA LYS A 134 15.99 1.62 3.08
C LYS A 134 14.87 1.96 4.07
N THR A 135 15.16 2.71 5.12
CA THR A 135 14.20 3.12 6.17
C THR A 135 13.89 4.62 6.17
N ALA A 136 14.59 5.42 5.36
CA ALA A 136 14.51 6.88 5.33
C ALA A 136 13.21 7.38 4.68
N THR A 137 12.10 7.33 5.41
CA THR A 137 10.77 7.76 4.99
C THR A 137 10.37 9.16 5.48
N ASN A 138 11.31 9.95 5.97
CA ASN A 138 11.09 11.35 6.36
C ASN A 138 10.94 12.25 5.14
N THR A 139 10.21 13.35 5.28
CA THR A 139 10.21 14.49 4.34
C THR A 139 11.30 15.48 4.71
N THR A 140 11.76 16.29 3.76
CA THR A 140 12.80 17.33 3.95
C THR A 140 12.30 18.68 3.48
N ALA A 141 12.71 19.75 4.16
CA ALA A 141 12.28 21.12 3.85
C ALA A 141 12.63 21.53 2.42
N ASP A 142 13.86 21.22 1.97
CA ASP A 142 14.33 21.56 0.63
C ASP A 142 13.53 20.87 -0.48
N ALA A 143 13.20 19.60 -0.29
CA ALA A 143 12.43 18.86 -1.26
C ALA A 143 10.98 19.36 -1.33
N LEU A 144 10.37 19.68 -0.18
CA LEU A 144 9.02 20.28 -0.15
C LEU A 144 9.01 21.68 -0.78
N ALA A 145 10.02 22.51 -0.52
CA ALA A 145 10.17 23.82 -1.16
C ALA A 145 10.29 23.68 -2.69
N SER A 146 11.15 22.76 -3.15
CA SER A 146 11.27 22.46 -4.59
C SER A 146 9.96 21.98 -5.23
N LEU A 147 9.13 21.20 -4.51
CA LEU A 147 7.80 20.82 -4.99
C LEU A 147 6.88 22.01 -5.12
N LEU A 148 6.86 22.92 -4.14
CA LEU A 148 6.05 24.13 -4.20
C LEU A 148 6.46 25.03 -5.36
N ASP A 149 7.76 25.19 -5.65
CA ASP A 149 8.25 25.95 -6.79
C ASP A 149 7.78 25.36 -8.12
N LYS A 150 7.87 24.04 -8.28
CA LYS A 150 7.34 23.33 -9.46
C LYS A 150 5.82 23.43 -9.55
N GLY A 151 5.15 23.34 -8.39
CA GLY A 151 3.69 23.50 -8.31
C GLY A 151 3.23 24.90 -8.79
N ARG A 152 3.97 25.95 -8.46
CA ARG A 152 3.68 27.31 -8.94
C ARG A 152 3.70 27.42 -10.47
N VAL A 153 4.57 26.65 -11.13
CA VAL A 153 4.63 26.62 -12.59
C VAL A 153 3.48 25.82 -13.19
N ILE A 154 3.13 24.67 -12.57
CA ILE A 154 2.11 23.75 -13.11
C ILE A 154 0.70 24.30 -12.82
N MET A 155 0.44 24.73 -11.60
CA MET A 155 -0.86 25.18 -11.12
C MET A 155 -0.71 26.22 -10.01
N PRO A 156 -0.50 27.51 -10.34
CA PRO A 156 -0.24 28.57 -9.34
C PRO A 156 -1.29 28.62 -8.22
N ARG A 157 -2.57 28.51 -8.56
CA ARG A 157 -3.68 28.57 -7.60
C ARG A 157 -3.65 27.44 -6.56
N LEU A 158 -3.06 26.30 -6.89
CA LEU A 158 -2.96 25.18 -5.93
C LEU A 158 -2.05 25.53 -4.74
N ILE A 159 -1.03 26.34 -4.98
CA ILE A 159 -0.03 26.71 -3.94
C ILE A 159 -0.61 27.68 -2.90
N GLU A 160 -1.74 28.32 -3.22
CA GLU A 160 -2.49 29.18 -2.29
C GLU A 160 -3.41 28.38 -1.37
N GLU A 161 -3.63 27.10 -1.66
CA GLU A 161 -4.49 26.22 -0.89
C GLU A 161 -3.78 25.64 0.34
N GLU A 162 -4.55 25.25 1.34
CA GLU A 162 -4.03 24.68 2.57
C GLU A 162 -3.47 23.26 2.39
N VAL A 163 -2.33 22.99 3.01
CA VAL A 163 -1.71 21.67 3.07
C VAL A 163 -2.29 20.88 4.25
N THR A 164 -2.83 19.71 3.97
CA THR A 164 -3.32 18.79 4.99
C THR A 164 -2.20 17.92 5.55
N ALA A 165 -1.31 17.42 4.68
CA ALA A 165 -0.23 16.52 5.09
C ALA A 165 0.91 16.52 4.07
N THR A 166 2.08 16.08 4.53
CA THR A 166 3.20 15.69 3.68
C THR A 166 3.59 14.25 4.01
N TYR A 167 4.03 13.51 3.01
CA TYR A 167 4.55 12.16 3.23
C TYR A 167 5.60 11.79 2.20
N SER A 168 6.32 10.73 2.47
CA SER A 168 7.25 10.15 1.52
C SER A 168 7.11 8.63 1.44
N GLY A 169 7.62 8.06 0.37
CA GLY A 169 7.72 6.63 0.18
C GLY A 169 8.99 6.28 -0.58
N LEU A 170 9.47 5.06 -0.37
CA LEU A 170 10.66 4.53 -1.02
C LEU A 170 10.25 3.56 -2.14
N ARG A 171 10.77 3.79 -3.33
CA ARG A 171 10.62 2.90 -4.48
C ARG A 171 11.81 1.95 -4.53
N ALA A 172 11.56 0.68 -4.83
CA ALA A 172 12.59 -0.34 -5.03
C ALA A 172 13.25 -0.19 -6.41
N ALA A 173 14.09 0.83 -6.58
CA ALA A 173 14.86 1.01 -7.80
C ALA A 173 16.06 0.04 -7.83
N SER A 174 16.40 -0.49 -8.98
CA SER A 174 17.62 -1.27 -9.22
C SER A 174 18.43 -0.63 -10.32
N GLU A 175 19.65 -1.11 -10.52
CA GLU A 175 20.52 -0.76 -11.63
C GLU A 175 19.94 -1.20 -12.99
N HIS A 176 19.07 -2.20 -13.02
CA HIS A 176 18.42 -2.69 -14.23
C HIS A 176 17.33 -1.74 -14.72
N SER A 177 17.11 -1.67 -16.02
CA SER A 177 16.07 -0.85 -16.62
C SER A 177 14.66 -1.44 -16.45
N ASP A 178 14.55 -2.75 -16.32
CA ASP A 178 13.32 -3.52 -16.19
C ASP A 178 13.25 -4.24 -14.85
N TYR A 179 12.17 -5.00 -14.60
CA TYR A 179 11.98 -5.82 -13.42
C TYR A 179 13.01 -6.94 -13.36
N CYS A 180 13.48 -7.24 -12.15
CA CYS A 180 14.36 -8.38 -11.90
C CYS A 180 13.48 -9.63 -11.67
N TYR A 181 13.04 -10.25 -12.78
CA TYR A 181 12.22 -11.45 -12.75
C TYR A 181 13.01 -12.66 -13.22
N GLU A 182 13.03 -13.73 -12.42
CA GLU A 182 13.70 -14.98 -12.78
C GLU A 182 13.12 -16.16 -11.99
N VAL A 183 13.08 -17.34 -12.62
CA VAL A 183 12.69 -18.61 -11.99
C VAL A 183 13.88 -19.55 -11.95
N PHE A 184 14.37 -19.86 -10.76
CA PHE A 184 15.58 -20.61 -10.55
C PHE A 184 15.33 -22.13 -10.42
N PRO A 185 16.34 -22.97 -10.77
CA PRO A 185 16.23 -24.42 -10.65
C PRO A 185 16.02 -24.93 -9.22
N ASP A 186 16.40 -24.12 -8.24
CA ASP A 186 16.28 -24.43 -6.82
C ASP A 186 14.90 -24.15 -6.23
N LYS A 187 13.87 -24.03 -7.09
CA LYS A 187 12.47 -23.79 -6.72
C LYS A 187 12.25 -22.42 -6.08
N TYR A 188 12.92 -21.43 -6.60
CA TYR A 188 12.83 -20.05 -6.19
C TYR A 188 12.40 -19.16 -7.35
N VAL A 189 11.54 -18.17 -7.08
CA VAL A 189 11.11 -17.14 -8.03
C VAL A 189 11.49 -15.79 -7.48
N ARG A 190 12.24 -15.01 -8.25
CA ARG A 190 12.56 -13.61 -7.98
C ARG A 190 11.55 -12.70 -8.66
N VAL A 191 10.96 -11.78 -7.91
CA VAL A 191 10.11 -10.69 -8.40
C VAL A 191 10.57 -9.40 -7.70
N GLY A 192 11.61 -8.77 -8.23
CA GLY A 192 12.27 -7.61 -7.61
C GLY A 192 12.44 -6.43 -8.56
N GLY A 193 13.01 -5.34 -8.08
CA GLY A 193 13.35 -4.17 -8.89
C GLY A 193 12.15 -3.41 -9.46
N ILE A 194 10.94 -3.62 -8.93
CA ILE A 194 9.73 -2.93 -9.38
C ILE A 194 9.66 -1.55 -8.72
N ARG A 195 9.92 -0.52 -9.50
CA ARG A 195 10.10 0.86 -9.00
C ARG A 195 8.78 1.51 -8.59
N SER A 196 7.94 1.88 -9.57
CA SER A 196 6.75 2.72 -9.35
C SER A 196 5.45 2.06 -9.80
N THR A 197 5.52 0.89 -10.40
CA THR A 197 4.40 0.20 -11.06
C THR A 197 3.95 -1.06 -10.31
N GLY A 198 4.39 -1.24 -9.05
CA GLY A 198 4.14 -2.46 -8.28
C GLY A 198 2.66 -2.81 -8.17
N ILE A 199 1.78 -1.84 -7.89
CA ILE A 199 0.35 -2.07 -7.82
C ILE A 199 -0.24 -2.35 -9.21
N SER A 200 0.06 -1.51 -10.19
CA SER A 200 -0.53 -1.63 -11.53
C SER A 200 -0.07 -2.87 -12.30
N SER A 201 1.12 -3.40 -12.00
CA SER A 201 1.65 -4.62 -12.63
C SER A 201 1.42 -5.90 -11.80
N SER A 202 0.91 -5.78 -10.57
CA SER A 202 0.88 -6.90 -9.61
C SER A 202 0.11 -8.12 -10.11
N LEU A 203 -1.06 -7.91 -10.72
CA LEU A 203 -1.89 -9.00 -11.21
C LEU A 203 -1.23 -9.73 -12.38
N ALA A 204 -0.73 -9.00 -13.37
CA ALA A 204 0.00 -9.60 -14.50
C ALA A 204 1.29 -10.32 -14.04
N SER A 205 2.00 -9.76 -13.05
CA SER A 205 3.17 -10.41 -12.47
C SER A 205 2.80 -11.71 -11.74
N ALA A 206 1.66 -11.72 -11.02
CA ALA A 206 1.16 -12.92 -10.35
C ALA A 206 0.73 -14.00 -11.36
N GLU A 207 0.01 -13.63 -12.43
CA GLU A 207 -0.35 -14.55 -13.51
C GLU A 207 0.87 -15.19 -14.15
N LYS A 208 1.93 -14.39 -14.42
CA LYS A 208 3.18 -14.93 -14.94
C LYS A 208 3.85 -15.91 -13.97
N VAL A 209 3.93 -15.59 -12.69
CA VAL A 209 4.47 -16.50 -11.67
C VAL A 209 3.69 -17.82 -11.64
N VAL A 210 2.36 -17.75 -11.64
CA VAL A 210 1.51 -18.95 -11.64
C VAL A 210 1.73 -19.79 -12.90
N ALA A 211 1.82 -19.18 -14.08
CA ALA A 211 2.09 -19.88 -15.33
C ALA A 211 3.44 -20.60 -15.28
N ASP A 212 4.51 -19.89 -14.89
CA ASP A 212 5.86 -20.46 -14.81
C ASP A 212 5.99 -21.58 -13.79
N LEU A 213 5.28 -21.50 -12.66
CA LEU A 213 5.20 -22.60 -11.68
C LEU A 213 4.46 -23.82 -12.26
N GLY A 214 3.39 -23.61 -13.02
CA GLY A 214 2.67 -24.67 -13.73
C GLY A 214 3.57 -25.38 -14.75
N GLU A 215 4.35 -24.65 -15.55
CA GLU A 215 5.33 -25.20 -16.49
C GLU A 215 6.41 -26.05 -15.80
N ARG A 216 6.69 -25.77 -14.53
CA ARG A 216 7.64 -26.53 -13.70
C ARG A 216 7.00 -27.67 -12.92
N GLY A 217 5.75 -28.02 -13.22
CA GLY A 217 5.04 -29.16 -12.66
C GLY A 217 4.41 -28.89 -11.29
N VAL A 218 4.26 -27.65 -10.87
CA VAL A 218 3.46 -27.33 -9.67
C VAL A 218 2.00 -27.53 -10.01
N LEU A 219 1.36 -28.46 -9.32
CA LEU A 219 -0.07 -28.75 -9.52
C LEU A 219 -0.90 -27.60 -8.95
N MET A 220 -1.59 -26.90 -9.83
CA MET A 220 -2.57 -25.89 -9.47
C MET A 220 -3.97 -26.50 -9.49
N GLN A 221 -4.74 -26.25 -8.45
CA GLN A 221 -6.14 -26.67 -8.39
C GLN A 221 -7.02 -25.42 -8.26
N GLU A 222 -8.00 -25.33 -9.10
CA GLU A 222 -9.01 -24.28 -9.01
C GLU A 222 -9.89 -24.50 -7.77
N LEU A 223 -10.13 -23.41 -7.03
CA LEU A 223 -11.05 -23.44 -5.90
C LEU A 223 -12.48 -23.58 -6.41
N LYS A 224 -13.18 -24.64 -6.00
CA LYS A 224 -14.55 -24.93 -6.45
C LYS A 224 -15.56 -23.85 -6.05
N SER A 225 -15.35 -23.18 -4.95
CA SER A 225 -16.25 -22.17 -4.37
C SER A 225 -15.44 -21.13 -3.60
N PRO A 226 -14.74 -20.22 -4.29
CA PRO A 226 -13.98 -19.17 -3.60
C PRO A 226 -14.92 -18.21 -2.88
N THR A 227 -14.53 -17.79 -1.70
CA THR A 227 -15.20 -16.70 -0.97
C THR A 227 -14.86 -15.38 -1.63
N THR A 228 -15.91 -14.63 -2.05
CA THR A 228 -15.72 -13.31 -2.64
C THR A 228 -15.52 -12.25 -1.56
N VAL A 229 -14.51 -11.40 -1.74
CA VAL A 229 -14.20 -10.29 -0.83
C VAL A 229 -14.80 -8.99 -1.35
N THR A 230 -15.51 -8.27 -0.47
CA THR A 230 -16.00 -6.92 -0.74
C THR A 230 -15.31 -5.94 0.23
N MET A 231 -14.67 -4.91 -0.33
CA MET A 231 -13.99 -3.88 0.43
C MET A 231 -14.91 -2.69 0.72
N PRO A 232 -14.76 -2.02 1.87
CA PRO A 232 -15.52 -0.82 2.17
C PRO A 232 -15.19 0.31 1.20
N ASN A 233 -16.18 1.14 0.89
CA ASN A 233 -15.96 2.31 0.04
C ASN A 233 -15.30 3.43 0.83
N LEU A 234 -14.10 3.85 0.41
CA LEU A 234 -13.39 5.00 0.96
C LEU A 234 -13.44 6.23 0.04
N ALA A 235 -13.94 6.07 -1.18
CA ALA A 235 -14.01 7.14 -2.16
C ALA A 235 -15.19 8.08 -1.90
N GLU A 236 -15.03 9.36 -2.24
CA GLU A 236 -16.13 10.34 -2.17
C GLU A 236 -17.10 10.27 -3.38
N SER A 237 -16.76 9.49 -4.39
CA SER A 237 -17.59 9.30 -5.59
C SER A 237 -18.84 8.42 -5.37
N ARG A 238 -18.94 7.77 -4.23
CA ARG A 238 -20.06 6.90 -3.83
C ARG A 238 -20.48 7.22 -2.40
N PRO A 239 -21.75 6.94 -2.02
CA PRO A 239 -22.21 7.12 -0.65
C PRO A 239 -21.30 6.39 0.36
N ARG A 240 -20.95 7.09 1.41
CA ARG A 240 -20.19 6.56 2.55
C ARG A 240 -21.17 5.96 3.58
N PRO A 241 -20.72 5.06 4.48
CA PRO A 241 -21.59 4.43 5.49
C PRO A 241 -22.46 5.40 6.29
N TYR A 242 -21.97 6.57 6.67
CA TYR A 242 -22.72 7.60 7.39
C TYR A 242 -23.87 8.24 6.57
N GLN A 243 -23.93 7.99 5.27
CA GLN A 243 -24.98 8.48 4.35
C GLN A 243 -26.02 7.39 4.02
N ASP A 244 -25.80 6.17 4.46
CA ASP A 244 -26.65 5.02 4.17
C ASP A 244 -27.67 4.81 5.31
N ALA A 245 -28.87 5.32 5.10
CA ALA A 245 -29.94 5.22 6.10
C ALA A 245 -30.35 3.76 6.40
N ALA A 246 -30.29 2.86 5.44
CA ALA A 246 -30.61 1.45 5.64
C ALA A 246 -29.54 0.76 6.49
N LEU A 247 -28.28 1.03 6.21
CA LEU A 247 -27.14 0.53 6.99
C LEU A 247 -27.20 1.04 8.44
N ILE A 248 -27.47 2.35 8.64
CA ILE A 248 -27.59 2.96 9.97
C ILE A 248 -28.78 2.37 10.74
N SER A 249 -29.90 2.10 10.06
CA SER A 249 -31.08 1.47 10.68
C SER A 249 -30.80 0.03 11.13
N ALA A 250 -30.01 -0.70 10.34
CA ALA A 250 -29.60 -2.06 10.67
C ALA A 250 -28.55 -2.11 11.80
N ASP A 251 -27.64 -1.15 11.82
CA ASP A 251 -26.60 -1.02 12.86
C ASP A 251 -26.31 0.47 13.14
N PRO A 252 -26.78 1.01 14.28
CA PRO A 252 -26.60 2.41 14.67
C PRO A 252 -25.13 2.85 14.79
N ALA A 253 -24.16 1.92 14.87
CA ALA A 253 -22.74 2.24 14.89
C ALA A 253 -22.29 3.00 13.63
N TYR A 254 -22.93 2.77 12.49
CA TYR A 254 -22.65 3.51 11.27
C TYR A 254 -23.24 4.94 11.23
N GLY A 255 -24.14 5.27 12.16
CA GLY A 255 -24.61 6.64 12.38
C GLY A 255 -23.74 7.45 13.34
N ARG A 256 -22.83 6.81 14.08
CA ARG A 256 -21.97 7.46 15.07
C ARG A 256 -20.63 7.85 14.46
N ILE A 257 -20.48 9.12 14.09
CA ILE A 257 -19.23 9.64 13.50
C ILE A 257 -18.18 9.84 14.61
N LEU A 258 -17.01 9.24 14.45
CA LEU A 258 -15.83 9.38 15.30
C LEU A 258 -14.82 10.39 14.74
N CYS A 259 -14.54 10.32 13.46
CA CYS A 259 -13.63 11.25 12.78
C CYS A 259 -14.43 12.27 11.97
N LEU A 260 -14.53 13.50 12.47
CA LEU A 260 -15.34 14.56 11.85
C LEU A 260 -14.75 15.02 10.49
N CYS A 261 -13.43 15.08 10.35
CA CYS A 261 -12.78 15.53 9.12
C CYS A 261 -13.04 14.57 7.94
N GLU A 262 -12.94 13.26 8.19
CA GLU A 262 -13.11 12.21 7.18
C GLU A 262 -14.48 11.52 7.28
N ARG A 263 -15.31 11.91 8.25
CA ARG A 263 -16.67 11.36 8.51
C ARG A 263 -16.66 9.85 8.66
N VAL A 264 -15.64 9.33 9.36
CA VAL A 264 -15.52 7.89 9.64
C VAL A 264 -16.36 7.55 10.86
N THR A 265 -17.13 6.49 10.75
CA THR A 265 -18.10 6.05 11.77
C THR A 265 -17.48 5.02 12.72
N LEU A 266 -18.15 4.80 13.86
CA LEU A 266 -17.82 3.72 14.80
C LEU A 266 -17.90 2.34 14.12
N GLY A 267 -18.89 2.12 13.26
CA GLY A 267 -19.04 0.87 12.51
C GLY A 267 -17.83 0.60 11.63
N GLU A 268 -17.35 1.59 10.86
CA GLU A 268 -16.16 1.44 10.00
C GLU A 268 -14.89 1.14 10.82
N VAL A 269 -14.72 1.78 11.98
CA VAL A 269 -13.56 1.52 12.87
C VAL A 269 -13.62 0.10 13.43
N ARG A 270 -14.78 -0.32 13.94
CA ARG A 270 -15.01 -1.69 14.42
C ARG A 270 -14.70 -2.72 13.33
N ASP A 271 -15.25 -2.55 12.13
CA ASP A 271 -15.09 -3.50 11.03
C ASP A 271 -13.62 -3.61 10.59
N ALA A 272 -12.88 -2.51 10.60
CA ALA A 272 -11.45 -2.53 10.31
C ALA A 272 -10.63 -3.28 11.37
N LEU A 273 -11.10 -3.31 12.62
CA LEU A 273 -10.48 -4.04 13.73
C LEU A 273 -10.87 -5.52 13.75
N THR A 274 -12.06 -5.88 13.22
CA THR A 274 -12.60 -7.25 13.25
C THR A 274 -12.49 -8.00 11.91
N SER A 275 -11.98 -7.37 10.86
CA SER A 275 -11.86 -7.98 9.53
C SER A 275 -10.94 -9.21 9.55
N PRO A 276 -11.02 -10.12 8.56
CA PRO A 276 -10.12 -11.28 8.47
C PRO A 276 -8.64 -10.92 8.45
N VAL A 277 -8.31 -9.71 7.96
CA VAL A 277 -6.96 -9.12 8.05
C VAL A 277 -7.09 -7.82 8.84
N PRO A 278 -7.18 -7.87 10.18
CA PRO A 278 -7.49 -6.72 11.00
C PRO A 278 -6.36 -5.69 11.03
N ALA A 279 -6.71 -4.45 11.35
CA ALA A 279 -5.71 -3.43 11.64
C ALA A 279 -4.85 -3.87 12.84
N GLY A 280 -3.53 -3.88 12.67
CA GLY A 280 -2.60 -4.28 13.74
C GLY A 280 -2.03 -3.11 14.54
N ASP A 281 -2.31 -1.89 14.10
CA ASP A 281 -1.88 -0.64 14.72
C ASP A 281 -2.73 0.53 14.20
N ILE A 282 -2.47 1.71 14.72
CA ILE A 282 -3.15 2.95 14.34
C ILE A 282 -2.96 3.30 12.87
N ASP A 283 -1.80 3.07 12.32
CA ASP A 283 -1.52 3.32 10.90
C ASP A 283 -2.28 2.34 10.00
N GLY A 284 -2.38 1.08 10.40
CA GLY A 284 -3.21 0.09 9.74
C GLY A 284 -4.69 0.46 9.74
N LEU A 285 -5.22 1.00 10.85
CA LEU A 285 -6.58 1.49 10.96
C LEU A 285 -6.81 2.73 10.08
N ARG A 286 -5.89 3.69 10.10
CA ARG A 286 -5.91 4.88 9.26
C ARG A 286 -6.00 4.53 7.77
N ARG A 287 -5.24 3.54 7.31
CA ARG A 287 -5.24 3.07 5.92
C ARG A 287 -6.54 2.38 5.52
N ARG A 288 -7.24 1.74 6.45
CA ARG A 288 -8.50 1.03 6.18
C ARG A 288 -9.75 1.91 6.26
N THR A 289 -9.69 3.02 6.99
CA THR A 289 -10.88 3.83 7.27
C THR A 289 -10.75 5.29 6.87
N ARG A 290 -9.55 5.80 6.68
CA ARG A 290 -9.22 7.23 6.59
C ARG A 290 -9.33 7.99 7.91
N ALA A 291 -9.69 7.37 9.02
CA ALA A 291 -9.60 8.03 10.32
C ALA A 291 -8.20 8.60 10.56
N LEU A 292 -8.06 9.72 11.23
CA LEU A 292 -6.81 10.45 11.48
C LEU A 292 -6.12 11.06 10.23
N ALA A 293 -6.68 10.89 9.03
CA ALA A 293 -6.04 11.34 7.79
C ALA A 293 -6.55 12.70 7.28
N GLY A 294 -7.56 13.26 7.92
CA GLY A 294 -8.14 14.55 7.53
C GLY A 294 -7.37 15.74 8.07
N ARG A 295 -7.88 16.94 7.81
CA ARG A 295 -7.27 18.25 8.13
C ARG A 295 -6.67 18.35 9.54
N CYS A 296 -7.33 17.81 10.57
CA CYS A 296 -6.83 17.90 11.94
C CYS A 296 -5.76 16.84 12.30
N GLN A 297 -5.41 15.93 11.40
CA GLN A 297 -4.40 14.89 11.59
C GLN A 297 -4.56 14.10 12.90
N GLY A 298 -5.83 13.82 13.28
CA GLY A 298 -6.15 13.06 14.49
C GLY A 298 -6.33 13.90 15.76
N PHE A 299 -6.16 15.21 15.72
CA PHE A 299 -6.29 16.05 16.92
C PHE A 299 -7.60 15.82 17.68
N HIS A 300 -8.74 15.69 17.00
CA HIS A 300 -10.03 15.47 17.63
C HIS A 300 -10.34 13.99 17.91
N CYS A 301 -9.98 13.08 17.01
CA CYS A 301 -10.39 11.69 17.11
C CYS A 301 -9.28 10.74 17.59
N GLY A 302 -8.03 11.21 17.67
CA GLY A 302 -6.87 10.36 17.89
C GLY A 302 -6.92 9.61 19.22
N ALA A 303 -7.23 10.28 20.33
CA ALA A 303 -7.28 9.66 21.66
C ALA A 303 -8.30 8.51 21.69
N LEU A 304 -9.54 8.78 21.27
CA LEU A 304 -10.63 7.79 21.28
C LEU A 304 -10.31 6.59 20.35
N ILE A 305 -9.84 6.86 19.15
CA ILE A 305 -9.52 5.79 18.17
C ILE A 305 -8.33 4.95 18.65
N THR A 306 -7.34 5.57 19.30
CA THR A 306 -6.19 4.84 19.89
C THR A 306 -6.64 3.95 21.04
N GLU A 307 -7.51 4.44 21.92
CA GLU A 307 -8.09 3.64 22.99
C GLU A 307 -8.83 2.42 22.44
N MET A 308 -9.70 2.61 21.45
CA MET A 308 -10.41 1.51 20.80
C MET A 308 -9.47 0.49 20.16
N ALA A 309 -8.45 0.94 19.43
CA ALA A 309 -7.47 0.05 18.79
C ALA A 309 -6.67 -0.74 19.84
N THR A 310 -6.31 -0.12 20.96
CA THR A 310 -5.58 -0.77 22.05
C THR A 310 -6.45 -1.81 22.78
N ALA A 311 -7.70 -1.46 23.09
CA ALA A 311 -8.64 -2.39 23.71
C ALA A 311 -8.88 -3.63 22.83
N TRP A 312 -8.96 -3.44 21.51
CA TRP A 312 -9.19 -4.53 20.57
C TRP A 312 -7.97 -5.44 20.41
N SER A 313 -6.75 -4.88 20.37
CA SER A 313 -5.52 -5.68 20.25
C SER A 313 -5.28 -6.55 21.49
N GLY A 314 -5.81 -6.21 22.64
CA GLY A 314 -5.80 -7.04 23.86
C GLY A 314 -6.67 -8.30 23.77
N HIS A 315 -7.69 -8.32 22.93
CA HIS A 315 -8.60 -9.48 22.74
C HIS A 315 -8.19 -10.41 21.59
N ALA A 316 -7.23 -10.00 20.75
CA ALA A 316 -6.77 -10.80 19.62
C ALA A 316 -5.70 -11.86 19.99
N HIS A 317 -5.37 -12.00 21.25
CA HIS A 317 -4.38 -12.95 21.79
C HIS A 317 -5.01 -14.00 22.76
N GLU A 318 -6.33 -14.01 22.92
CA GLU A 318 -7.08 -15.12 23.53
C GLU A 318 -7.72 -16.02 22.45
#